data_159090adc5bcec38d16a27c2df1c8ab9
#
_entry.id   159090adc5bcec38d16a27c2df1c8ab9
#
_cell.length_a   1.000
_cell.length_b   1.000
_cell.length_c   1.000
_cell.angle_alpha   90.00
_cell.angle_beta   90.00
_cell.angle_gamma   90.00
#
_symmetry.space_group_name_H-M   'P 1'
#
loop_
_entity.id
_entity.type
_entity.pdbx_description
1 polymer ?
#
loop_
_entity_poly.entity_id
_entity_poly.type
_entity_poly.pdbx_seq_one_letter_code
_entity_poly.pdbx_strand_id
1 'polypeptide(L)'
;MRDGLNQSPLNPLPAAVWLLALPVIAAEVVFALGRAGFVGGAEGVGLRLSAMQITAFAPEMIQRMWSLGVIDWDQLYRLVTYSFVNGSLTHALFVLAFTLALGNLVGREFRPWAVIVLYLGSAAGGALVYTAAMSLLPGRPAPLIGGYPAVYGLVGAFTFLLWARLAATHANRLRAFTLIGMLLLFQLVFGVIFGNAGYGWIAEIAGFAIGFGLSFLLVDGGVARALRHIRQR
;
A
#
# COMPACT_ATOMS: atom_id res chain seq x y z
N MET A 1 -16.74 37.75 11.04
CA MET A 1 -15.50 37.16 11.55
C MET A 1 -15.74 36.29 12.78
N ARG A 2 -16.54 35.20 12.68
CA ARG A 2 -16.80 34.28 13.81
C ARG A 2 -16.90 32.81 13.42
N ASP A 3 -16.62 32.44 12.16
CA ASP A 3 -16.77 31.06 11.68
C ASP A 3 -15.53 30.17 11.87
N GLY A 4 -14.42 30.74 12.38
CA GLY A 4 -13.18 29.96 12.60
C GLY A 4 -13.07 29.23 13.96
N LEU A 5 -13.97 29.52 14.91
CA LEU A 5 -13.87 28.98 16.27
C LEU A 5 -14.62 27.66 16.48
N ASN A 6 -15.43 27.22 15.51
CA ASN A 6 -16.18 25.96 15.55
C ASN A 6 -15.60 24.85 14.68
N GLN A 7 -14.42 25.02 14.11
CA GLN A 7 -13.74 23.92 13.47
C GLN A 7 -13.16 23.02 14.55
N SER A 8 -13.58 21.75 14.57
CA SER A 8 -13.01 20.72 15.44
C SER A 8 -11.47 20.74 15.28
N PRO A 9 -10.70 20.85 16.38
CA PRO A 9 -9.25 20.90 16.32
C PRO A 9 -8.63 19.61 15.73
N LEU A 10 -9.41 18.53 15.66
CA LEU A 10 -9.07 17.29 15.02
C LEU A 10 -9.95 17.14 13.76
N ASN A 11 -9.36 17.37 12.61
CA ASN A 11 -10.01 17.09 11.34
C ASN A 11 -10.34 15.59 11.27
N PRO A 12 -11.62 15.18 11.21
CA PRO A 12 -11.99 13.77 11.27
C PRO A 12 -11.34 13.02 10.10
N LEU A 13 -10.68 11.90 10.43
CA LEU A 13 -10.12 11.01 9.40
C LEU A 13 -11.25 10.50 8.51
N PRO A 14 -11.06 10.47 7.18
CA PRO A 14 -12.04 9.89 6.28
C PRO A 14 -12.37 8.43 6.65
N ALA A 15 -13.65 8.04 6.55
CA ALA A 15 -14.09 6.68 6.90
C ALA A 15 -13.31 5.58 6.14
N ALA A 16 -12.93 5.83 4.89
CA ALA A 16 -12.11 4.91 4.11
C ALA A 16 -10.75 4.63 4.75
N VAL A 17 -10.14 5.64 5.39
CA VAL A 17 -8.84 5.49 6.06
C VAL A 17 -8.97 4.61 7.29
N TRP A 18 -10.05 4.78 8.07
CA TRP A 18 -10.35 3.89 9.19
C TRP A 18 -10.60 2.47 8.72
N LEU A 19 -11.35 2.27 7.64
CA LEU A 19 -11.61 0.94 7.07
C LEU A 19 -10.32 0.21 6.70
N LEU A 20 -9.29 0.93 6.23
CA LEU A 20 -7.98 0.37 5.88
C LEU A 20 -7.08 0.17 7.10
N ALA A 21 -7.17 1.02 8.11
CA ALA A 21 -6.32 0.94 9.31
C ALA A 21 -6.83 -0.09 10.32
N LEU A 22 -8.15 -0.23 10.49
CA LEU A 22 -8.75 -1.11 11.49
C LEU A 22 -8.33 -2.58 11.38
N PRO A 23 -8.24 -3.21 10.18
CA PRO A 23 -7.75 -4.59 10.08
C PRO A 23 -6.32 -4.75 10.60
N VAL A 24 -5.44 -3.79 10.33
CA VAL A 24 -4.05 -3.82 10.83
C VAL A 24 -4.04 -3.66 12.35
N ILE A 25 -4.82 -2.73 12.89
CA ILE A 25 -4.95 -2.51 14.35
C ILE A 25 -5.50 -3.77 15.01
N ALA A 26 -6.58 -4.35 14.47
CA ALA A 26 -7.19 -5.56 15.01
C ALA A 26 -6.22 -6.74 15.03
N ALA A 27 -5.45 -6.95 13.95
CA ALA A 27 -4.42 -7.99 13.88
C ALA A 27 -3.36 -7.79 14.98
N GLU A 28 -2.84 -6.56 15.14
CA GLU A 28 -1.83 -6.27 16.16
C GLU A 28 -2.35 -6.44 17.59
N VAL A 29 -3.61 -6.06 17.85
CA VAL A 29 -4.26 -6.29 19.15
C VAL A 29 -4.37 -7.79 19.44
N VAL A 30 -4.84 -8.59 18.47
CA VAL A 30 -4.92 -10.06 18.61
C VAL A 30 -3.55 -10.66 18.86
N PHE A 31 -2.50 -10.24 18.14
CA PHE A 31 -1.14 -10.73 18.34
C PHE A 31 -0.56 -10.31 19.69
N ALA A 32 -0.90 -9.12 20.19
CA ALA A 32 -0.48 -8.68 21.53
C ALA A 32 -1.18 -9.49 22.63
N LEU A 33 -2.48 -9.71 22.51
CA LEU A 33 -3.26 -10.53 23.44
C LEU A 33 -2.80 -12.01 23.43
N GLY A 34 -2.46 -12.54 22.26
CA GLY A 34 -1.89 -13.88 22.13
C GLY A 34 -0.56 -14.04 22.88
N ARG A 35 0.34 -13.08 22.72
CA ARG A 35 1.62 -13.05 23.45
C ARG A 35 1.44 -12.91 24.97
N ALA A 36 0.40 -12.21 25.39
CA ALA A 36 0.07 -12.03 26.79
C ALA A 36 -0.71 -13.24 27.39
N GLY A 37 -1.03 -14.26 26.58
CA GLY A 37 -1.73 -15.48 27.02
C GLY A 37 -3.25 -15.36 27.13
N PHE A 38 -3.85 -14.23 26.71
CA PHE A 38 -5.30 -14.04 26.78
C PHE A 38 -6.04 -14.68 25.61
N VAL A 39 -5.38 -14.93 24.48
CA VAL A 39 -5.97 -15.51 23.26
C VAL A 39 -5.07 -16.63 22.75
N GLY A 40 -5.67 -17.73 22.26
CA GLY A 40 -4.94 -18.83 21.61
C GLY A 40 -4.25 -19.79 22.56
N GLY A 41 -4.34 -19.63 23.87
CA GLY A 41 -3.72 -20.53 24.86
C GLY A 41 -2.21 -20.72 24.61
N ALA A 42 -1.74 -21.96 24.58
CA ALA A 42 -0.33 -22.30 24.32
C ALA A 42 0.17 -21.88 22.93
N GLU A 43 -0.74 -21.75 21.95
CA GLU A 43 -0.42 -21.32 20.56
C GLU A 43 -0.46 -19.80 20.38
N GLY A 44 -0.87 -19.04 21.40
CA GLY A 44 -1.02 -17.59 21.34
C GLY A 44 0.23 -16.84 20.86
N VAL A 45 1.41 -17.34 21.23
CA VAL A 45 2.70 -16.79 20.82
C VAL A 45 2.92 -16.92 19.30
N GLY A 46 2.38 -17.98 18.66
CA GLY A 46 2.50 -18.29 17.24
C GLY A 46 1.48 -17.60 16.33
N LEU A 47 0.46 -16.90 16.87
CA LEU A 47 -0.66 -16.35 16.10
C LEU A 47 -0.20 -15.44 14.94
N ARG A 48 0.82 -14.61 15.12
CA ARG A 48 1.38 -13.78 14.05
C ARG A 48 1.92 -14.65 12.91
N LEU A 49 2.70 -15.68 13.22
CA LEU A 49 3.28 -16.57 12.22
C LEU A 49 2.19 -17.32 11.45
N SER A 50 1.19 -17.84 12.15
CA SER A 50 0.03 -18.49 11.53
C SER A 50 -0.75 -17.55 10.61
N ALA A 51 -1.00 -16.31 11.05
CA ALA A 51 -1.64 -15.30 10.23
C ALA A 51 -0.82 -14.98 8.96
N MET A 52 0.51 -14.84 9.10
CA MET A 52 1.41 -14.63 7.96
C MET A 52 1.35 -15.80 6.97
N GLN A 53 1.35 -17.05 7.44
CA GLN A 53 1.26 -18.24 6.58
C GLN A 53 -0.05 -18.28 5.76
N ILE A 54 -1.15 -17.80 6.35
CA ILE A 54 -2.46 -17.76 5.70
C ILE A 54 -2.55 -16.60 4.70
N THR A 55 -2.00 -15.42 5.04
CA THR A 55 -2.23 -14.18 4.28
C THR A 55 -1.08 -13.80 3.35
N ALA A 56 0.15 -14.29 3.57
CA ALA A 56 1.31 -13.94 2.76
C ALA A 56 1.07 -14.25 1.28
N PHE A 57 1.52 -13.33 0.44
CA PHE A 57 1.46 -13.51 -1.01
C PHE A 57 2.77 -14.14 -1.51
N ALA A 58 2.67 -15.35 -2.05
CA ALA A 58 3.80 -16.06 -2.65
C ALA A 58 3.75 -15.93 -4.19
N PRO A 59 4.79 -15.38 -4.85
CA PRO A 59 4.83 -15.26 -6.32
C PRO A 59 4.64 -16.58 -7.05
N GLU A 60 5.13 -17.67 -6.49
CA GLU A 60 5.01 -19.03 -7.06
C GLU A 60 3.55 -19.45 -7.26
N MET A 61 2.65 -18.92 -6.47
CA MET A 61 1.21 -19.16 -6.59
C MET A 61 0.69 -18.69 -7.97
N ILE A 62 0.98 -17.45 -8.33
CA ILE A 62 0.57 -16.88 -9.64
C ILE A 62 1.34 -17.54 -10.79
N GLN A 63 2.64 -17.80 -10.62
CA GLN A 63 3.45 -18.49 -11.63
C GLN A 63 2.90 -19.89 -11.93
N ARG A 64 2.45 -20.62 -10.89
CA ARG A 64 1.79 -21.93 -11.05
C ARG A 64 0.47 -21.80 -11.79
N MET A 65 -0.38 -20.81 -11.46
CA MET A 65 -1.61 -20.54 -12.18
C MET A 65 -1.35 -20.28 -13.67
N TRP A 66 -0.33 -19.50 -14.01
CA TRP A 66 0.06 -19.24 -15.39
C TRP A 66 0.56 -20.48 -16.11
N SER A 67 1.41 -21.29 -15.47
CA SER A 67 1.99 -22.49 -16.07
C SER A 67 0.94 -23.59 -16.31
N LEU A 68 -0.05 -23.70 -15.45
CA LEU A 68 -1.12 -24.71 -15.53
C LEU A 68 -2.34 -24.21 -16.31
N GLY A 69 -2.44 -22.91 -16.61
CA GLY A 69 -3.62 -22.30 -17.23
C GLY A 69 -4.88 -22.39 -16.37
N VAL A 70 -4.74 -22.55 -15.04
CA VAL A 70 -5.84 -22.71 -14.08
C VAL A 70 -5.81 -21.57 -13.07
N ILE A 71 -6.97 -20.95 -12.82
CA ILE A 71 -7.11 -19.92 -11.79
C ILE A 71 -7.56 -20.59 -10.49
N ASP A 72 -6.74 -20.48 -9.46
CA ASP A 72 -7.07 -20.90 -8.09
C ASP A 72 -7.69 -19.72 -7.34
N TRP A 73 -9.03 -19.65 -7.37
CA TRP A 73 -9.79 -18.56 -6.75
C TRP A 73 -9.57 -18.50 -5.22
N ASP A 74 -9.33 -19.65 -4.59
CA ASP A 74 -9.14 -19.77 -3.15
C ASP A 74 -7.80 -19.15 -2.68
N GLN A 75 -6.94 -18.76 -3.58
CA GLN A 75 -5.66 -18.12 -3.27
C GLN A 75 -5.62 -16.63 -3.63
N LEU A 76 -6.55 -16.15 -4.48
CA LEU A 76 -6.50 -14.77 -4.98
C LEU A 76 -6.70 -13.70 -3.89
N TYR A 77 -7.36 -14.04 -2.77
CA TYR A 77 -7.50 -13.12 -1.64
C TYR A 77 -6.13 -12.65 -1.10
N ARG A 78 -5.09 -13.46 -1.25
CA ARG A 78 -3.71 -13.14 -0.81
C ARG A 78 -3.10 -11.94 -1.54
N LEU A 79 -3.58 -11.60 -2.75
CA LEU A 79 -3.18 -10.38 -3.47
C LEU A 79 -3.44 -9.10 -2.68
N VAL A 80 -4.35 -9.16 -1.73
CA VAL A 80 -4.80 -8.01 -0.93
C VAL A 80 -4.51 -8.21 0.56
N THR A 81 -4.79 -9.40 1.10
CA THR A 81 -4.75 -9.66 2.55
C THR A 81 -3.34 -9.59 3.14
N TYR A 82 -2.31 -9.87 2.35
CA TYR A 82 -0.93 -9.75 2.80
C TYR A 82 -0.59 -8.34 3.31
N SER A 83 -1.29 -7.31 2.79
CA SER A 83 -1.05 -5.91 3.16
C SER A 83 -1.56 -5.54 4.56
N PHE A 84 -2.36 -6.38 5.19
CA PHE A 84 -2.93 -6.12 6.51
C PHE A 84 -2.21 -6.85 7.66
N VAL A 85 -1.38 -7.87 7.36
CA VAL A 85 -0.62 -8.61 8.34
C VAL A 85 0.85 -8.27 8.20
N ASN A 86 1.44 -7.73 9.27
CA ASN A 86 2.81 -7.22 9.25
C ASN A 86 3.76 -8.15 10.02
N GLY A 87 5.00 -8.27 9.56
CA GLY A 87 6.00 -9.17 10.14
C GLY A 87 6.42 -8.83 11.57
N SER A 88 6.29 -7.56 11.98
CA SER A 88 6.61 -7.08 13.33
C SER A 88 5.70 -5.92 13.73
N LEU A 89 5.63 -5.65 15.04
CA LEU A 89 4.90 -4.49 15.57
C LEU A 89 5.45 -3.16 15.00
N THR A 90 6.78 -3.04 14.93
CA THR A 90 7.41 -1.83 14.36
C THR A 90 7.00 -1.62 12.92
N HIS A 91 6.98 -2.69 12.10
CA HIS A 91 6.49 -2.65 10.72
C HIS A 91 5.03 -2.18 10.67
N ALA A 92 4.16 -2.78 11.49
CA ALA A 92 2.74 -2.39 11.56
C ALA A 92 2.54 -0.93 11.96
N LEU A 93 3.31 -0.42 12.92
CA LEU A 93 3.24 0.98 13.34
C LEU A 93 3.61 1.95 12.21
N PHE A 94 4.65 1.65 11.43
CA PHE A 94 4.99 2.46 10.26
C PHE A 94 3.90 2.41 9.19
N VAL A 95 3.39 1.20 8.86
CA VAL A 95 2.28 1.05 7.92
C VAL A 95 1.06 1.84 8.38
N LEU A 96 0.69 1.77 9.67
CA LEU A 96 -0.42 2.54 10.23
C LEU A 96 -0.15 4.05 10.16
N ALA A 97 1.03 4.50 10.58
CA ALA A 97 1.37 5.91 10.56
C ALA A 97 1.25 6.51 9.14
N PHE A 98 1.82 5.83 8.16
CA PHE A 98 1.71 6.27 6.77
C PHE A 98 0.29 6.15 6.22
N THR A 99 -0.44 5.07 6.52
CA THR A 99 -1.84 4.89 6.08
C THR A 99 -2.72 6.01 6.65
N LEU A 100 -2.58 6.35 7.93
CA LEU A 100 -3.34 7.42 8.56
C LEU A 100 -2.96 8.80 8.02
N ALA A 101 -1.66 9.09 7.92
CA ALA A 101 -1.16 10.39 7.47
C ALA A 101 -1.46 10.64 5.99
N LEU A 102 -1.01 9.75 5.11
CA LEU A 102 -1.20 9.89 3.66
C LEU A 102 -2.66 9.65 3.27
N GLY A 103 -3.32 8.67 3.90
CA GLY A 103 -4.74 8.42 3.69
C GLY A 103 -5.61 9.64 4.03
N ASN A 104 -5.29 10.37 5.11
CA ASN A 104 -5.96 11.62 5.44
C ASN A 104 -5.73 12.69 4.34
N LEU A 105 -4.48 12.87 3.88
CA LEU A 105 -4.15 13.85 2.84
C LEU A 105 -4.83 13.50 1.51
N VAL A 106 -4.75 12.24 1.09
CA VAL A 106 -5.35 11.75 -0.15
C VAL A 106 -6.87 11.74 -0.06
N GLY A 107 -7.43 11.34 1.09
CA GLY A 107 -8.86 11.23 1.31
C GLY A 107 -9.62 12.57 1.34
N ARG A 108 -8.91 13.70 1.39
CA ARG A 108 -9.52 15.04 1.23
C ARG A 108 -9.77 15.41 -0.23
N GLU A 109 -9.02 14.82 -1.14
CA GLU A 109 -9.04 15.16 -2.56
C GLU A 109 -9.72 14.07 -3.40
N PHE A 110 -9.75 12.85 -2.90
CA PHE A 110 -10.37 11.69 -3.55
C PHE A 110 -11.63 11.24 -2.82
N ARG A 111 -12.56 10.65 -3.55
CA ARG A 111 -13.75 10.02 -2.97
C ARG A 111 -13.35 8.84 -2.07
N PRO A 112 -14.10 8.52 -1.01
CA PRO A 112 -13.73 7.45 -0.08
C PRO A 112 -13.43 6.10 -0.75
N TRP A 113 -14.24 5.68 -1.72
CA TRP A 113 -14.00 4.44 -2.47
C TRP A 113 -12.70 4.47 -3.29
N ALA A 114 -12.32 5.66 -3.81
CA ALA A 114 -11.10 5.81 -4.60
C ALA A 114 -9.85 5.62 -3.73
N VAL A 115 -9.87 6.03 -2.46
CA VAL A 115 -8.79 5.77 -1.50
C VAL A 115 -8.62 4.26 -1.27
N ILE A 116 -9.73 3.52 -1.17
CA ILE A 116 -9.71 2.06 -1.03
C ILE A 116 -9.11 1.42 -2.28
N VAL A 117 -9.54 1.85 -3.48
CA VAL A 117 -9.01 1.35 -4.75
C VAL A 117 -7.53 1.68 -4.91
N LEU A 118 -7.08 2.87 -4.51
CA LEU A 118 -5.66 3.25 -4.50
C LEU A 118 -4.85 2.31 -3.62
N TYR A 119 -5.28 2.06 -2.39
CA TYR A 119 -4.57 1.20 -1.44
C TYR A 119 -4.54 -0.26 -1.91
N LEU A 120 -5.72 -0.87 -2.13
CA LEU A 120 -5.85 -2.29 -2.49
C LEU A 120 -5.34 -2.59 -3.90
N GLY A 121 -5.60 -1.67 -4.85
CA GLY A 121 -5.10 -1.79 -6.22
C GLY A 121 -3.58 -1.72 -6.30
N SER A 122 -2.95 -0.86 -5.48
CA SER A 122 -1.49 -0.80 -5.39
C SER A 122 -0.90 -2.02 -4.71
N ALA A 123 -1.55 -2.58 -3.68
CA ALA A 123 -1.17 -3.85 -3.09
C ALA A 123 -1.19 -4.97 -4.12
N ALA A 124 -2.33 -5.19 -4.76
CA ALA A 124 -2.52 -6.28 -5.73
C ALA A 124 -1.62 -6.11 -6.96
N GLY A 125 -1.57 -4.92 -7.53
CA GLY A 125 -0.73 -4.66 -8.69
C GLY A 125 0.76 -4.71 -8.38
N GLY A 126 1.18 -4.23 -7.20
CA GLY A 126 2.56 -4.37 -6.70
C GLY A 126 2.97 -5.83 -6.59
N ALA A 127 2.10 -6.69 -6.06
CA ALA A 127 2.31 -8.13 -5.97
C ALA A 127 2.43 -8.81 -7.35
N LEU A 128 1.60 -8.41 -8.32
CA LEU A 128 1.66 -8.95 -9.69
C LEU A 128 2.94 -8.53 -10.41
N VAL A 129 3.35 -7.25 -10.30
CA VAL A 129 4.61 -6.78 -10.89
C VAL A 129 5.81 -7.45 -10.24
N TYR A 130 5.77 -7.64 -8.91
CA TYR A 130 6.79 -8.40 -8.20
C TYR A 130 6.90 -9.83 -8.72
N THR A 131 5.77 -10.51 -8.94
CA THR A 131 5.74 -11.86 -9.51
C THR A 131 6.37 -11.91 -10.90
N ALA A 132 6.03 -10.96 -11.77
CA ALA A 132 6.61 -10.85 -13.11
C ALA A 132 8.13 -10.58 -13.06
N ALA A 133 8.58 -9.70 -12.17
CA ALA A 133 10.00 -9.43 -11.99
C ALA A 133 10.76 -10.67 -11.48
N MET A 134 10.18 -11.40 -10.52
CA MET A 134 10.81 -12.61 -9.97
C MET A 134 10.86 -13.80 -10.94
N SER A 135 10.08 -13.78 -12.01
CA SER A 135 10.22 -14.77 -13.09
C SER A 135 11.44 -14.50 -13.99
N LEU A 136 12.00 -13.29 -13.93
CA LEU A 136 13.15 -12.85 -14.73
C LEU A 136 14.45 -12.74 -13.93
N LEU A 137 14.35 -12.63 -12.60
CA LEU A 137 15.49 -12.43 -11.73
C LEU A 137 15.99 -13.77 -11.13
N PRO A 138 17.30 -13.92 -10.90
CA PRO A 138 17.84 -15.12 -10.27
C PRO A 138 17.47 -15.15 -8.77
N GLY A 139 17.22 -16.35 -8.26
CA GLY A 139 16.95 -16.59 -6.84
C GLY A 139 15.52 -17.05 -6.57
N ARG A 140 15.26 -17.41 -5.31
CA ARG A 140 13.90 -17.77 -4.87
C ARG A 140 13.18 -16.50 -4.41
N PRO A 141 11.96 -16.23 -4.91
CA PRO A 141 11.18 -15.11 -4.45
C PRO A 141 10.79 -15.29 -2.97
N ALA A 142 10.94 -14.23 -2.18
CA ALA A 142 10.40 -14.20 -0.82
C ALA A 142 8.91 -13.86 -0.87
N PRO A 143 8.07 -14.45 -0.01
CA PRO A 143 6.67 -14.06 0.11
C PRO A 143 6.55 -12.59 0.52
N LEU A 144 5.60 -11.87 -0.06
CA LEU A 144 5.28 -10.50 0.37
C LEU A 144 4.41 -10.55 1.62
N ILE A 145 4.79 -9.73 2.61
CA ILE A 145 4.13 -9.59 3.91
C ILE A 145 4.17 -8.12 4.30
N GLY A 146 3.03 -7.58 4.69
CA GLY A 146 2.92 -6.21 5.18
C GLY A 146 2.47 -5.18 4.15
N GLY A 147 2.04 -4.02 4.66
CA GLY A 147 1.31 -3.01 3.91
C GLY A 147 2.15 -2.03 3.09
N TYR A 148 3.48 -2.18 3.01
CA TYR A 148 4.29 -1.19 2.31
C TYR A 148 3.92 -1.00 0.84
N PRO A 149 3.66 -2.02 0.00
CA PRO A 149 3.26 -1.78 -1.39
C PRO A 149 1.97 -0.96 -1.51
N ALA A 150 1.01 -1.17 -0.61
CA ALA A 150 -0.23 -0.38 -0.52
C ALA A 150 0.03 1.06 -0.06
N VAL A 151 0.87 1.23 0.97
CA VAL A 151 1.28 2.55 1.47
C VAL A 151 2.02 3.35 0.39
N TYR A 152 2.94 2.72 -0.35
CA TYR A 152 3.61 3.36 -1.48
C TYR A 152 2.61 3.76 -2.57
N GLY A 153 1.50 3.05 -2.72
CA GLY A 153 0.39 3.49 -3.56
C GLY A 153 -0.23 4.81 -3.10
N LEU A 154 -0.41 5.00 -1.79
CA LEU A 154 -0.84 6.29 -1.23
C LEU A 154 0.23 7.39 -1.40
N VAL A 155 1.53 7.05 -1.29
CA VAL A 155 2.64 7.97 -1.64
C VAL A 155 2.52 8.38 -3.11
N GLY A 156 2.22 7.43 -4.01
CA GLY A 156 2.01 7.70 -5.44
C GLY A 156 0.85 8.66 -5.68
N ALA A 157 -0.29 8.43 -5.01
CA ALA A 157 -1.45 9.29 -5.10
C ALA A 157 -1.17 10.71 -4.55
N PHE A 158 -0.48 10.82 -3.41
CA PHE A 158 -0.05 12.09 -2.85
C PHE A 158 0.92 12.82 -3.79
N THR A 159 1.87 12.09 -4.37
CA THR A 159 2.81 12.63 -5.38
C THR A 159 2.08 13.18 -6.59
N PHE A 160 1.04 12.47 -7.07
CA PHE A 160 0.17 12.95 -8.15
C PHE A 160 -0.51 14.28 -7.79
N LEU A 161 -1.10 14.38 -6.61
CA LEU A 161 -1.75 15.61 -6.14
C LEU A 161 -0.77 16.78 -6.10
N LEU A 162 0.42 16.57 -5.54
CA LEU A 162 1.46 17.58 -5.47
C LEU A 162 1.97 17.96 -6.87
N TRP A 163 2.18 16.98 -7.73
CA TRP A 163 2.59 17.19 -9.13
C TRP A 163 1.55 18.01 -9.90
N ALA A 164 0.26 17.73 -9.73
CA ALA A 164 -0.83 18.48 -10.35
C ALA A 164 -0.90 19.93 -9.81
N ARG A 165 -0.73 20.13 -8.51
CA ARG A 165 -0.69 21.48 -7.90
C ARG A 165 0.51 22.30 -8.40
N LEU A 166 1.70 21.73 -8.44
CA LEU A 166 2.90 22.38 -8.96
C LEU A 166 2.76 22.73 -10.46
N ALA A 167 2.05 21.87 -11.22
CA ALA A 167 1.73 22.14 -12.62
C ALA A 167 0.85 23.40 -12.77
N ALA A 168 -0.16 23.54 -11.92
CA ALA A 168 -1.08 24.69 -11.96
C ALA A 168 -0.40 26.02 -11.60
N THR A 169 0.66 25.97 -10.78
CA THR A 169 1.44 27.16 -10.36
C THR A 169 2.70 27.38 -11.20
N HIS A 170 2.87 26.67 -12.32
CA HIS A 170 4.07 26.71 -13.17
C HIS A 170 5.39 26.43 -12.42
N ALA A 171 5.33 25.81 -11.27
CA ALA A 171 6.49 25.45 -10.46
C ALA A 171 7.13 24.14 -10.95
N ASN A 172 8.35 23.87 -10.46
CA ASN A 172 9.08 22.65 -10.83
C ASN A 172 8.37 21.39 -10.31
N ARG A 173 7.76 20.62 -11.22
CA ARG A 173 6.99 19.41 -10.93
C ARG A 173 7.83 18.27 -10.36
N LEU A 174 9.17 18.25 -10.58
CA LEU A 174 10.06 17.22 -10.05
C LEU A 174 10.11 17.23 -8.52
N ARG A 175 9.83 18.40 -7.89
CA ARG A 175 9.72 18.49 -6.43
C ARG A 175 8.63 17.58 -5.83
N ALA A 176 7.63 17.19 -6.62
CA ALA A 176 6.61 16.25 -6.15
C ALA A 176 7.19 14.87 -5.79
N PHE A 177 8.29 14.46 -6.45
CA PHE A 177 8.92 13.16 -6.25
C PHE A 177 9.94 13.12 -5.10
N THR A 178 10.11 14.23 -4.36
CA THR A 178 11.07 14.30 -3.25
C THR A 178 10.77 13.25 -2.17
N LEU A 179 9.49 13.08 -1.80
CA LEU A 179 9.10 12.11 -0.76
C LEU A 179 9.49 10.69 -1.15
N ILE A 180 9.11 10.25 -2.35
CA ILE A 180 9.46 8.89 -2.80
C ILE A 180 10.98 8.73 -2.94
N GLY A 181 11.67 9.75 -3.43
CA GLY A 181 13.13 9.74 -3.52
C GLY A 181 13.80 9.57 -2.16
N MET A 182 13.32 10.27 -1.14
CA MET A 182 13.82 10.12 0.24
C MET A 182 13.53 8.73 0.83
N LEU A 183 12.33 8.20 0.60
CA LEU A 183 11.97 6.86 1.08
C LEU A 183 12.84 5.78 0.44
N LEU A 184 13.07 5.85 -0.88
CA LEU A 184 13.93 4.90 -1.59
C LEU A 184 15.39 5.02 -1.17
N LEU A 185 15.90 6.26 -0.98
CA LEU A 185 17.24 6.48 -0.47
C LEU A 185 17.43 5.88 0.92
N PHE A 186 16.46 6.12 1.82
CA PHE A 186 16.47 5.56 3.17
C PHE A 186 16.47 4.02 3.12
N GLN A 187 15.61 3.42 2.31
CA GLN A 187 15.52 1.98 2.14
C GLN A 187 16.83 1.39 1.57
N LEU A 188 17.45 2.06 0.59
CA LEU A 188 18.75 1.64 0.05
C LEU A 188 19.84 1.66 1.12
N VAL A 189 19.95 2.76 1.86
CA VAL A 189 20.94 2.92 2.93
C VAL A 189 20.77 1.84 4.01
N PHE A 190 19.54 1.62 4.47
CA PHE A 190 19.26 0.58 5.47
C PHE A 190 19.50 -0.83 4.92
N GLY A 191 19.12 -1.09 3.67
CA GLY A 191 19.36 -2.37 3.01
C GLY A 191 20.85 -2.71 2.93
N VAL A 192 21.69 -1.71 2.64
CA VAL A 192 23.16 -1.88 2.59
C VAL A 192 23.74 -2.08 4.00
N ILE A 193 23.29 -1.28 4.99
CA ILE A 193 23.83 -1.35 6.36
C ILE A 193 23.46 -2.67 7.04
N PHE A 194 22.24 -3.14 6.88
CA PHE A 194 21.73 -4.33 7.59
C PHE A 194 21.74 -5.61 6.76
N GLY A 195 22.26 -5.57 5.52
CA GLY A 195 22.41 -6.74 4.65
C GLY A 195 21.08 -7.39 4.23
N ASN A 196 19.96 -6.67 4.34
CA ASN A 196 18.63 -7.18 4.05
C ASN A 196 18.16 -6.73 2.64
N ALA A 197 18.92 -7.11 1.63
CA ALA A 197 18.64 -6.75 0.24
C ALA A 197 17.68 -7.75 -0.44
N GLY A 198 16.52 -7.98 0.14
CA GLY A 198 15.45 -8.72 -0.54
C GLY A 198 14.85 -7.91 -1.69
N TYR A 199 14.20 -8.57 -2.64
CA TYR A 199 13.56 -7.92 -3.81
C TYR A 199 12.18 -7.28 -3.51
N GLY A 200 11.73 -7.23 -2.25
CA GLY A 200 10.42 -6.66 -1.85
C GLY A 200 10.21 -5.20 -2.28
N TRP A 201 11.30 -4.42 -2.41
CA TRP A 201 11.27 -3.04 -2.91
C TRP A 201 10.66 -2.91 -4.32
N ILE A 202 10.70 -3.99 -5.14
CA ILE A 202 10.05 -4.00 -6.46
C ILE A 202 8.55 -3.85 -6.32
N ALA A 203 7.91 -4.57 -5.36
CA ALA A 203 6.50 -4.43 -5.10
C ALA A 203 6.12 -3.03 -4.60
N GLU A 204 7.00 -2.38 -3.83
CA GLU A 204 6.80 -1.04 -3.29
C GLU A 204 6.88 0.02 -4.38
N ILE A 205 7.92 -0.02 -5.24
CA ILE A 205 8.03 0.88 -6.40
C ILE A 205 6.86 0.67 -7.37
N ALA A 206 6.48 -0.59 -7.62
CA ALA A 206 5.32 -0.89 -8.44
C ALA A 206 4.03 -0.34 -7.81
N GLY A 207 3.85 -0.52 -6.50
CA GLY A 207 2.73 0.06 -5.76
C GLY A 207 2.66 1.59 -5.92
N PHE A 208 3.79 2.28 -5.77
CA PHE A 208 3.90 3.71 -6.03
C PHE A 208 3.47 4.09 -7.45
N ALA A 209 4.03 3.42 -8.46
CA ALA A 209 3.73 3.70 -9.87
C ALA A 209 2.24 3.48 -10.19
N ILE A 210 1.65 2.41 -9.65
CA ILE A 210 0.23 2.07 -9.80
C ILE A 210 -0.64 3.12 -9.11
N GLY A 211 -0.33 3.49 -7.86
CA GLY A 211 -1.06 4.52 -7.13
C GLY A 211 -1.02 5.88 -7.83
N PHE A 212 0.16 6.28 -8.32
CA PHE A 212 0.31 7.49 -9.13
C PHE A 212 -0.52 7.41 -10.44
N GLY A 213 -0.44 6.28 -11.17
CA GLY A 213 -1.19 6.06 -12.41
C GLY A 213 -2.71 6.01 -12.21
N LEU A 214 -3.19 5.28 -11.20
CA LEU A 214 -4.61 5.22 -10.86
C LEU A 214 -5.17 6.59 -10.49
N SER A 215 -4.37 7.48 -9.92
CA SER A 215 -4.81 8.82 -9.53
C SER A 215 -5.29 9.65 -10.71
N PHE A 216 -4.74 9.46 -11.93
CA PHE A 216 -5.24 10.12 -13.14
C PHE A 216 -6.68 9.73 -13.47
N LEU A 217 -7.06 8.50 -13.17
CA LEU A 217 -8.39 7.96 -13.46
C LEU A 217 -9.39 8.31 -12.35
N LEU A 218 -8.92 8.25 -11.10
CA LEU A 218 -9.77 8.35 -9.91
C LEU A 218 -10.04 9.79 -9.45
N VAL A 219 -9.23 10.77 -9.90
CA VAL A 219 -9.50 12.18 -9.61
C VAL A 219 -10.79 12.63 -10.28
N ASP A 220 -11.56 13.49 -9.62
CA ASP A 220 -12.85 13.95 -10.13
C ASP A 220 -12.72 14.53 -11.56
N GLY A 221 -13.50 13.97 -12.48
CA GLY A 221 -13.42 14.27 -13.92
C GLY A 221 -12.23 13.66 -14.66
N GLY A 222 -11.41 12.83 -14.01
CA GLY A 222 -10.23 12.19 -14.61
C GLY A 222 -10.58 11.29 -15.79
N VAL A 223 -11.56 10.40 -15.61
CA VAL A 223 -12.04 9.50 -16.67
C VAL A 223 -12.59 10.29 -17.85
N ALA A 224 -13.37 11.35 -17.61
CA ALA A 224 -13.91 12.17 -18.69
C ALA A 224 -12.83 12.94 -19.46
N ARG A 225 -11.72 13.31 -18.80
CA ARG A 225 -10.55 13.91 -19.45
C ARG A 225 -9.76 12.89 -20.26
N ALA A 226 -9.55 11.69 -19.72
CA ALA A 226 -8.87 10.60 -20.44
C ALA A 226 -9.64 10.18 -21.70
N LEU A 227 -10.95 9.96 -21.59
CA LEU A 227 -11.81 9.61 -22.73
C LEU A 227 -11.87 10.69 -23.82
N ARG A 228 -11.87 11.97 -23.44
CA ARG A 228 -11.79 13.07 -24.42
C ARG A 228 -10.48 13.05 -25.20
N HIS A 229 -9.36 12.75 -24.56
CA HIS A 229 -8.05 12.67 -25.23
C HIS A 229 -7.97 11.50 -26.22
N ILE A 230 -8.59 10.37 -25.91
CA ILE A 230 -8.64 9.18 -26.80
C ILE A 230 -9.56 9.47 -28.01
N ARG A 231 -10.65 10.21 -27.82
CA ARG A 231 -11.63 10.52 -28.87
C ARG A 231 -11.17 11.61 -29.86
N GLN A 232 -10.11 12.35 -29.53
CA GLN A 232 -9.54 13.43 -30.37
C GLN A 232 -8.33 12.98 -31.19
N ARG A 233 -7.96 11.71 -31.12
CA ARG A 233 -6.98 11.02 -31.99
C ARG A 233 -7.69 10.12 -32.99
#